data_81f16c6b070317dba83bc1f27f8d16e3
#
_entry.id   81f16c6b070317dba83bc1f27f8d16e3
#
_cell.length_a   1.000
_cell.length_b   1.000
_cell.length_c   1.000
_cell.angle_alpha   90.00
_cell.angle_beta   90.00
_cell.angle_gamma   90.00
#
_symmetry.space_group_name_H-M   'P 1'
#
loop_
_entity.id
_entity.type
_entity.pdbx_description
1 polymer ?
#
loop_
_entity_poly.entity_id
_entity_poly.type
_entity_poly.pdbx_seq_one_letter_code
_entity_poly.pdbx_strand_id
1 'polypeptide(L)'
;MAMAFCIVIITIKESFTSKVLYRKEIETLTSIPVIGEVAFTKIKTPIVVEAGKRSFIAEEFRKLRTSLSFLGIDSSHKKILVTSSISGEGKSFIASNLAVSMSLTGKKVVLVDLDLNVPSLSKVFGVEQESGTTQFLKGEKKPGEIISRVDGYDNLFFI
;
A
#
# COMPACT_ATOMS: atom_id res chain seq x y z
N MET A 1 -28.68 10.58 37.62
CA MET A 1 -28.45 9.13 37.45
C MET A 1 -28.27 8.76 35.98
N ALA A 2 -29.17 9.06 35.04
CA ALA A 2 -29.04 8.71 33.62
C ALA A 2 -27.76 9.30 32.94
N MET A 3 -27.43 10.55 33.23
CA MET A 3 -26.26 11.20 32.62
C MET A 3 -24.94 10.56 33.06
N ALA A 4 -24.81 10.16 34.33
CA ALA A 4 -23.63 9.45 34.83
C ALA A 4 -23.49 8.06 34.14
N PHE A 5 -24.59 7.37 33.93
CA PHE A 5 -24.60 6.08 33.24
C PHE A 5 -24.19 6.20 31.77
N CYS A 6 -24.63 7.24 31.06
CA CYS A 6 -24.20 7.51 29.69
C CYS A 6 -22.71 7.81 29.59
N ILE A 7 -22.16 8.59 30.52
CA ILE A 7 -20.73 8.89 30.57
C ILE A 7 -19.90 7.62 30.76
N VAL A 8 -20.32 6.74 31.68
CA VAL A 8 -19.64 5.45 31.92
C VAL A 8 -19.70 4.57 30.67
N ILE A 9 -20.82 4.49 29.98
CA ILE A 9 -20.92 3.70 28.72
C ILE A 9 -20.01 4.28 27.64
N ILE A 10 -19.95 5.60 27.49
CA ILE A 10 -19.10 6.25 26.50
C ILE A 10 -17.62 5.99 26.81
N THR A 11 -17.20 6.16 28.07
CA THR A 11 -15.81 5.93 28.45
C THR A 11 -15.40 4.47 28.31
N ILE A 12 -16.28 3.52 28.63
CA ILE A 12 -16.06 2.10 28.39
C ILE A 12 -15.92 1.83 26.89
N LYS A 13 -16.81 2.36 26.05
CA LYS A 13 -16.78 2.18 24.61
C LYS A 13 -15.52 2.79 23.98
N GLU A 14 -15.08 3.97 24.41
CA GLU A 14 -13.83 4.58 23.96
C GLU A 14 -12.61 3.77 24.41
N SER A 15 -12.59 3.26 25.64
CA SER A 15 -11.49 2.44 26.17
C SER A 15 -11.30 1.13 25.40
N PHE A 16 -12.37 0.56 24.80
CA PHE A 16 -12.29 -0.63 23.96
C PHE A 16 -12.06 -0.35 22.47
N THR A 17 -12.00 0.92 22.06
CA THR A 17 -11.76 1.29 20.66
C THR A 17 -10.26 1.55 20.43
N SER A 18 -9.51 0.49 20.19
CA SER A 18 -8.05 0.54 19.90
C SER A 18 -7.75 1.04 18.48
N LYS A 19 -8.30 2.18 18.09
CA LYS A 19 -7.96 2.81 16.80
C LYS A 19 -6.83 3.79 17.02
N VAL A 20 -5.76 3.61 16.26
CA VAL A 20 -4.70 4.60 16.17
C VAL A 20 -5.25 5.82 15.43
N LEU A 21 -5.32 6.96 16.10
CA LEU A 21 -5.84 8.21 15.54
C LEU A 21 -4.72 9.19 15.18
N TYR A 22 -3.60 9.12 15.87
CA TYR A 22 -2.51 10.08 15.71
C TYR A 22 -1.16 9.38 15.59
N ARG A 23 -0.33 9.91 14.71
CA ARG A 23 1.07 9.50 14.52
C ARG A 23 1.85 9.37 15.84
N LYS A 24 1.64 10.33 16.75
CA LYS A 24 2.34 10.37 18.04
C LYS A 24 2.09 9.12 18.89
N GLU A 25 0.92 8.49 18.78
CA GLU A 25 0.59 7.26 19.50
C GLU A 25 1.52 6.11 19.07
N ILE A 26 1.79 5.99 17.78
CA ILE A 26 2.74 4.99 17.25
C ILE A 26 4.15 5.32 17.70
N GLU A 27 4.58 6.57 17.57
CA GLU A 27 5.94 7.02 17.91
C GLU A 27 6.28 6.86 19.40
N THR A 28 5.26 6.86 20.27
CA THR A 28 5.48 6.58 21.71
C THR A 28 5.58 5.09 22.02
N LEU A 29 5.04 4.23 21.19
CA LEU A 29 5.00 2.78 21.41
C LEU A 29 6.18 2.04 20.76
N THR A 30 6.83 2.64 19.77
CA THR A 30 7.91 2.00 19.03
C THR A 30 9.00 2.99 18.64
N SER A 31 10.23 2.48 18.50
CA SER A 31 11.35 3.23 17.92
C SER A 31 11.37 3.20 16.38
N ILE A 32 10.43 2.50 15.74
CA ILE A 32 10.34 2.41 14.29
C ILE A 32 9.81 3.75 13.75
N PRO A 33 10.50 4.38 12.80
CA PRO A 33 10.08 5.68 12.28
C PRO A 33 8.78 5.59 11.49
N VAL A 34 7.86 6.50 11.73
CA VAL A 34 6.67 6.71 10.88
C VAL A 34 7.11 7.53 9.67
N ILE A 35 7.17 6.90 8.51
CA ILE A 35 7.70 7.50 7.26
C ILE A 35 6.66 8.31 6.48
N GLY A 36 5.38 8.10 6.75
CA GLY A 36 4.31 8.82 6.06
C GLY A 36 2.93 8.45 6.60
N GLU A 37 1.99 9.28 6.28
CA GLU A 37 0.57 9.10 6.58
C GLU A 37 -0.21 9.26 5.28
N VAL A 38 -1.19 8.40 5.05
CA VAL A 38 -2.10 8.48 3.91
C VAL A 38 -3.51 8.56 4.45
N ALA A 39 -4.19 9.67 4.16
CA ALA A 39 -5.54 9.90 4.64
C ALA A 39 -6.53 8.87 4.08
N PHE A 40 -7.49 8.50 4.90
CA PHE A 40 -8.60 7.67 4.46
C PHE A 40 -9.39 8.36 3.34
N THR A 41 -9.66 7.64 2.27
CA THR A 41 -10.45 8.15 1.16
C THR A 41 -11.68 7.28 0.88
N LYS A 42 -12.78 7.94 0.53
CA LYS A 42 -13.99 7.27 0.02
C LYS A 42 -13.99 7.15 -1.51
N ILE A 43 -12.90 7.54 -2.16
CA ILE A 43 -12.76 7.44 -3.61
C ILE A 43 -12.80 5.95 -4.00
N LYS A 44 -13.69 5.60 -4.92
CA LYS A 44 -13.89 4.21 -5.35
C LYS A 44 -12.80 3.69 -6.29
N THR A 45 -12.02 4.58 -6.91
CA THR A 45 -10.93 4.19 -7.80
C THR A 45 -9.76 3.66 -6.97
N PRO A 46 -9.25 2.46 -7.26
CA PRO A 46 -8.14 1.88 -6.50
C PRO A 46 -6.82 2.61 -6.72
N ILE A 47 -6.66 3.27 -7.87
CA ILE A 47 -5.49 4.10 -8.20
C ILE A 47 -5.89 5.57 -8.13
N VAL A 48 -5.21 6.32 -7.28
CA VAL A 48 -5.42 7.77 -7.06
C VAL A 48 -4.24 8.61 -7.54
N VAL A 49 -3.11 7.98 -7.79
CA VAL A 49 -1.90 8.61 -8.32
C VAL A 49 -1.93 8.53 -9.84
N GLU A 50 -2.03 9.68 -10.50
CA GLU A 50 -2.03 9.78 -11.96
C GLU A 50 -1.03 10.84 -12.43
N ALA A 51 -0.51 10.67 -13.66
CA ALA A 51 0.38 11.65 -14.28
C ALA A 51 -0.37 12.98 -14.50
N GLY A 52 0.25 14.08 -14.11
CA GLY A 52 -0.32 15.42 -14.31
C GLY A 52 -1.50 15.79 -13.39
N LYS A 53 -2.10 14.85 -12.69
CA LYS A 53 -3.19 15.15 -11.73
C LYS A 53 -2.63 15.41 -10.32
N ARG A 54 -3.17 16.44 -9.70
CA ARG A 54 -2.87 16.81 -8.31
C ARG A 54 -4.12 16.58 -7.46
N SER A 55 -4.01 15.68 -6.52
CA SER A 55 -4.99 15.50 -5.45
C SER A 55 -4.25 15.43 -4.11
N PHE A 56 -4.93 15.74 -3.03
CA PHE A 56 -4.34 15.68 -1.70
C PHE A 56 -3.70 14.30 -1.44
N ILE A 57 -4.41 13.21 -1.73
CA ILE A 57 -3.93 11.84 -1.51
C ILE A 57 -2.75 11.50 -2.43
N ALA A 58 -2.78 11.93 -3.70
CA ALA A 58 -1.66 11.71 -4.61
C ALA A 58 -0.38 12.42 -4.11
N GLU A 59 -0.50 13.60 -3.50
CA GLU A 59 0.64 14.29 -2.89
C GLU A 59 1.19 13.52 -1.67
N GLU A 60 0.34 12.86 -0.89
CA GLU A 60 0.81 12.02 0.22
C GLU A 60 1.62 10.82 -0.27
N PHE A 61 1.22 10.19 -1.37
CA PHE A 61 2.03 9.15 -2.00
C PHE A 61 3.36 9.68 -2.57
N ARG A 62 3.39 10.91 -3.11
CA ARG A 62 4.65 11.54 -3.54
C ARG A 62 5.57 11.83 -2.36
N LYS A 63 5.03 12.31 -1.24
CA LYS A 63 5.78 12.50 0.00
C LYS A 63 6.32 11.16 0.53
N LEU A 64 5.47 10.12 0.59
CA LEU A 64 5.85 8.78 1.02
C LEU A 64 7.00 8.23 0.17
N ARG A 65 6.91 8.33 -1.16
CA ARG A 65 7.99 7.95 -2.06
C ARG A 65 9.29 8.70 -1.75
N THR A 66 9.20 10.00 -1.53
CA THR A 66 10.37 10.84 -1.21
C THR A 66 10.99 10.42 0.13
N SER A 67 10.16 10.16 1.15
CA SER A 67 10.64 9.67 2.45
C SER A 67 11.37 8.33 2.32
N LEU A 68 10.84 7.41 1.50
CA LEU A 68 11.49 6.13 1.21
C LEU A 68 12.85 6.31 0.52
N SER A 69 12.97 7.26 -0.40
CA SER A 69 14.25 7.57 -1.05
C SER A 69 15.30 8.06 -0.05
N PHE A 70 14.93 8.86 0.93
CA PHE A 70 15.84 9.28 2.02
C PHE A 70 16.29 8.11 2.90
N LEU A 71 15.50 7.05 3.01
CA LEU A 71 15.87 5.82 3.71
C LEU A 71 16.73 4.86 2.86
N GLY A 72 17.19 5.30 1.70
CA GLY A 72 18.05 4.51 0.83
C GLY A 72 17.33 3.52 -0.08
N ILE A 73 15.99 3.60 -0.16
CA ILE A 73 15.19 2.80 -1.10
C ILE A 73 15.34 3.38 -2.50
N ASP A 74 16.45 3.25 -3.12
CA ASP A 74 16.74 3.63 -4.51
C ASP A 74 18.16 3.28 -4.92
N SER A 75 19.11 3.46 -3.99
CA SER A 75 20.53 3.27 -4.24
C SER A 75 21.02 1.89 -3.80
N SER A 76 20.68 1.51 -2.56
CA SER A 76 21.16 0.27 -1.95
C SER A 76 20.07 -0.77 -1.73
N HIS A 77 18.82 -0.36 -1.51
CA HIS A 77 17.69 -1.24 -1.25
C HIS A 77 16.60 -1.07 -2.31
N LYS A 78 16.35 -2.12 -3.08
CA LYS A 78 15.39 -2.11 -4.22
C LYS A 78 14.13 -2.94 -3.95
N LYS A 79 13.98 -3.47 -2.75
CA LYS A 79 12.84 -4.33 -2.36
C LYS A 79 12.08 -3.66 -1.24
N ILE A 80 10.76 -3.53 -1.40
CA ILE A 80 9.85 -2.99 -0.40
C ILE A 80 8.80 -4.06 -0.13
N LEU A 81 8.66 -4.47 1.11
CA LEU A 81 7.56 -5.33 1.56
C LEU A 81 6.47 -4.44 2.16
N VAL A 82 5.25 -4.55 1.63
CA VAL A 82 4.06 -3.91 2.19
C VAL A 82 3.22 -4.97 2.88
N THR A 83 3.05 -4.85 4.17
CA THR A 83 2.26 -5.77 4.99
C THR A 83 1.35 -5.03 5.94
N SER A 84 0.40 -5.74 6.58
CA SER A 84 -0.49 -5.22 7.61
C SER A 84 -0.85 -6.31 8.60
N SER A 85 -1.34 -5.91 9.78
CA SER A 85 -1.69 -6.83 10.86
C SER A 85 -2.96 -7.63 10.57
N ILE A 86 -3.93 -6.99 9.92
CA ILE A 86 -5.24 -7.59 9.59
C ILE A 86 -5.62 -7.30 8.14
N SER A 87 -6.60 -8.06 7.65
CA SER A 87 -7.18 -7.82 6.32
C SER A 87 -7.96 -6.50 6.30
N GLY A 88 -7.95 -5.80 5.15
CA GLY A 88 -8.72 -4.57 4.97
C GLY A 88 -8.05 -3.28 5.42
N GLU A 89 -6.82 -3.31 5.94
CA GLU A 89 -6.07 -2.11 6.36
C GLU A 89 -5.50 -1.28 5.20
N GLY A 90 -5.69 -1.71 3.95
CA GLY A 90 -5.29 -0.95 2.77
C GLY A 90 -3.93 -1.34 2.17
N LYS A 91 -3.37 -2.52 2.48
CA LYS A 91 -2.11 -3.02 1.86
C LYS A 91 -2.08 -2.82 0.35
N SER A 92 -3.08 -3.37 -0.34
CA SER A 92 -3.16 -3.31 -1.80
C SER A 92 -3.27 -1.87 -2.32
N PHE A 93 -4.01 -1.01 -1.63
CA PHE A 93 -4.13 0.40 -1.97
C PHE A 93 -2.78 1.13 -1.85
N ILE A 94 -2.08 0.93 -0.73
CA ILE A 94 -0.76 1.53 -0.50
C ILE A 94 0.27 0.99 -1.51
N ALA A 95 0.35 -0.33 -1.68
CA ALA A 95 1.30 -0.95 -2.60
C ALA A 95 1.11 -0.49 -4.05
N SER A 96 -0.14 -0.51 -4.54
CA SER A 96 -0.48 -0.09 -5.91
C SER A 96 -0.13 1.37 -6.19
N ASN A 97 -0.58 2.28 -5.32
CA ASN A 97 -0.35 3.71 -5.52
C ASN A 97 1.11 4.11 -5.33
N LEU A 98 1.83 3.45 -4.42
CA LEU A 98 3.27 3.65 -4.27
C LEU A 98 4.03 3.17 -5.51
N ALA A 99 3.69 1.99 -6.04
CA ALA A 99 4.27 1.45 -7.26
C ALA A 99 4.05 2.38 -8.47
N VAL A 100 2.82 2.87 -8.64
CA VAL A 100 2.50 3.89 -9.65
C VAL A 100 3.31 5.17 -9.41
N SER A 101 3.35 5.68 -8.17
CA SER A 101 4.11 6.90 -7.85
C SER A 101 5.60 6.76 -8.16
N MET A 102 6.18 5.58 -7.97
CA MET A 102 7.57 5.29 -8.32
C MET A 102 7.76 5.17 -9.82
N SER A 103 6.90 4.45 -10.54
CA SER A 103 7.01 4.24 -11.99
C SER A 103 6.92 5.56 -12.78
N LEU A 104 6.11 6.50 -12.31
CA LEU A 104 5.98 7.83 -12.90
C LEU A 104 7.26 8.69 -12.81
N THR A 105 8.26 8.27 -12.03
CA THR A 105 9.58 8.92 -12.00
C THR A 105 10.57 8.31 -13.00
N GLY A 106 10.13 7.44 -13.90
CA GLY A 106 10.97 6.74 -14.87
C GLY A 106 11.65 5.49 -14.33
N LYS A 107 11.41 5.11 -13.09
CA LYS A 107 11.97 3.88 -12.49
C LYS A 107 11.17 2.66 -12.93
N LYS A 108 11.87 1.61 -13.31
CA LYS A 108 11.24 0.30 -13.56
C LYS A 108 10.81 -0.33 -12.23
N VAL A 109 9.54 -0.54 -12.06
CA VAL A 109 8.91 -1.09 -10.84
C VAL A 109 8.21 -2.38 -11.18
N VAL A 110 8.46 -3.44 -10.41
CA VAL A 110 7.71 -4.69 -10.46
C VAL A 110 6.88 -4.79 -9.18
N LEU A 111 5.57 -4.83 -9.33
CA LEU A 111 4.64 -5.08 -8.25
C LEU A 111 4.34 -6.58 -8.21
N VAL A 112 4.62 -7.20 -7.07
CA VAL A 112 4.44 -8.65 -6.88
C VAL A 112 3.32 -8.89 -5.90
N ASP A 113 2.25 -9.60 -6.33
CA ASP A 113 1.19 -10.03 -5.42
C ASP A 113 1.59 -11.34 -4.74
N LEU A 114 1.86 -11.25 -3.44
CA LEU A 114 2.19 -12.40 -2.59
C LEU A 114 0.99 -12.85 -1.73
N ASP A 115 -0.18 -12.24 -1.90
CA ASP A 115 -1.39 -12.71 -1.23
C ASP A 115 -2.01 -13.86 -2.01
N LEU A 116 -1.50 -15.06 -1.76
CA LEU A 116 -1.94 -16.28 -2.45
C LEU A 116 -3.37 -16.71 -2.08
N ASN A 117 -3.94 -16.16 -1.01
CA ASN A 117 -5.28 -16.50 -0.56
C ASN A 117 -6.36 -15.64 -1.26
N VAL A 118 -6.11 -14.33 -1.33
CA VAL A 118 -7.05 -13.38 -1.93
C VAL A 118 -6.28 -12.39 -2.81
N PRO A 119 -5.74 -12.85 -3.95
CA PRO A 119 -5.01 -11.96 -4.86
C PRO A 119 -5.96 -10.87 -5.37
N SER A 120 -5.59 -9.63 -5.19
CA SER A 120 -6.44 -8.48 -5.53
C SER A 120 -5.80 -7.49 -6.49
N LEU A 121 -4.48 -7.48 -6.56
CA LEU A 121 -3.71 -6.49 -7.33
C LEU A 121 -3.88 -6.65 -8.84
N SER A 122 -4.02 -7.88 -9.35
CA SER A 122 -4.31 -8.15 -10.75
C SER A 122 -5.59 -7.45 -11.21
N LYS A 123 -6.65 -7.50 -10.38
CA LYS A 123 -7.92 -6.81 -10.66
C LYS A 123 -7.79 -5.30 -10.65
N VAL A 124 -6.94 -4.75 -9.77
CA VAL A 124 -6.67 -3.31 -9.67
C VAL A 124 -6.09 -2.77 -10.98
N PHE A 125 -5.24 -3.54 -11.62
CA PHE A 125 -4.55 -3.13 -12.85
C PHE A 125 -5.15 -3.73 -14.13
N GLY A 126 -6.21 -4.54 -14.01
CA GLY A 126 -6.81 -5.21 -15.18
C GLY A 126 -5.86 -6.20 -15.87
N VAL A 127 -4.90 -6.75 -15.12
CA VAL A 127 -3.93 -7.70 -15.67
C VAL A 127 -4.50 -9.10 -15.54
N GLU A 128 -4.80 -9.72 -16.69
CA GLU A 128 -5.16 -11.13 -16.76
C GLU A 128 -3.88 -11.96 -16.94
N GLN A 129 -3.57 -12.80 -15.98
CA GLN A 129 -2.40 -13.69 -16.04
C GLN A 129 -2.83 -15.13 -15.78
N GLU A 130 -2.44 -16.01 -16.68
CA GLU A 130 -2.59 -17.47 -16.51
C GLU A 130 -1.54 -18.05 -15.55
N SER A 131 -0.44 -17.33 -15.35
CA SER A 131 0.71 -17.77 -14.55
C SER A 131 1.26 -16.61 -13.72
N GLY A 132 1.59 -16.86 -12.47
CA GLY A 132 2.11 -15.85 -11.55
C GLY A 132 3.11 -16.45 -10.54
N THR A 133 3.19 -15.84 -9.39
CA THR A 133 4.10 -16.21 -8.30
C THR A 133 4.03 -17.71 -7.94
N THR A 134 2.83 -18.30 -7.95
CA THR A 134 2.64 -19.73 -7.61
C THR A 134 3.36 -20.66 -8.58
N GLN A 135 3.26 -20.43 -9.88
CA GLN A 135 3.91 -21.22 -10.92
C GLN A 135 5.45 -21.08 -10.85
N PHE A 136 5.91 -19.86 -10.56
CA PHE A 136 7.33 -19.62 -10.33
C PHE A 136 7.85 -20.39 -9.11
N LEU A 137 7.15 -20.35 -7.98
CA LEU A 137 7.55 -21.05 -6.76
C LEU A 137 7.54 -22.57 -6.92
N LYS A 138 6.67 -23.11 -7.77
CA LYS A 138 6.67 -24.53 -8.14
C LYS A 138 7.77 -24.93 -9.13
N GLY A 139 8.49 -23.95 -9.68
CA GLY A 139 9.51 -24.20 -10.70
C GLY A 139 8.94 -24.47 -12.11
N GLU A 140 7.64 -24.22 -12.32
CA GLU A 140 6.95 -24.47 -13.59
C GLU A 140 7.23 -23.36 -14.62
N LYS A 141 7.54 -22.15 -14.16
CA LYS A 141 7.78 -20.96 -14.98
C LYS A 141 9.01 -20.19 -14.52
N LYS A 142 9.67 -19.51 -15.46
CA LYS A 142 10.79 -18.60 -15.18
C LYS A 142 10.26 -17.19 -14.88
N PRO A 143 11.03 -16.32 -14.18
CA PRO A 143 10.60 -14.96 -13.88
C PRO A 143 10.14 -14.16 -15.11
N GLY A 144 10.85 -14.25 -16.21
CA GLY A 144 10.51 -13.54 -17.46
C GLY A 144 9.20 -13.98 -18.13
N GLU A 145 8.69 -15.16 -17.78
CA GLU A 145 7.43 -15.71 -18.35
C GLU A 145 6.21 -15.31 -17.52
N ILE A 146 6.42 -14.76 -16.32
CA ILE A 146 5.36 -14.39 -15.39
C ILE A 146 5.28 -12.87 -15.16
N ILE A 147 6.21 -12.10 -15.71
CA ILE A 147 6.20 -10.63 -15.64
C ILE A 147 5.34 -10.09 -16.77
N SER A 148 4.31 -9.34 -16.44
CA SER A 148 3.46 -8.62 -17.38
C SER A 148 3.64 -7.12 -17.24
N ARG A 149 3.59 -6.40 -18.36
CA ARG A 149 3.55 -4.94 -18.33
C ARG A 149 2.13 -4.49 -17.96
N VAL A 150 2.03 -3.46 -17.15
CA VAL A 150 0.74 -2.86 -16.79
C VAL A 150 0.38 -1.81 -17.84
N ASP A 151 -0.79 -1.96 -18.46
CA ASP A 151 -1.26 -1.02 -19.48
C ASP A 151 -1.42 0.39 -18.91
N GLY A 152 -1.07 1.38 -19.72
CA GLY A 152 -1.10 2.79 -19.31
C GLY A 152 0.10 3.25 -18.45
N TYR A 153 1.05 2.35 -18.13
CA TYR A 153 2.24 2.68 -17.35
C TYR A 153 3.51 2.13 -18.01
N ASP A 154 4.38 3.03 -18.51
CA ASP A 154 5.58 2.62 -19.24
C ASP A 154 6.60 1.82 -18.41
N ASN A 155 6.67 2.07 -17.12
CA ASN A 155 7.67 1.51 -16.22
C ASN A 155 7.08 0.67 -15.08
N LEU A 156 5.82 0.26 -15.18
CA LEU A 156 5.17 -0.59 -14.18
C LEU A 156 4.94 -1.98 -14.74
N PHE A 157 5.38 -2.97 -13.99
CA PHE A 157 5.24 -4.39 -14.28
C PHE A 157 4.56 -5.09 -13.12
N PHE A 158 3.93 -6.22 -13.40
CA PHE A 158 3.16 -7.01 -12.44
C PHE A 158 3.53 -8.50 -12.50
N ILE A 159 3.50 -9.17 -11.34
CA ILE A 159 3.58 -10.62 -11.16
C ILE A 159 2.49 -11.08 -10.20
#